data_0861bd9416a3ebff6d14e1cbae4a7396
#
_entry.id   0861bd9416a3ebff6d14e1cbae4a7396
#
_cell.length_a   1.000
_cell.length_b   1.000
_cell.length_c   1.000
_cell.angle_alpha   90.00
_cell.angle_beta   90.00
_cell.angle_gamma   90.00
#
_symmetry.space_group_name_H-M   'P 1'
#
loop_
_entity.id
_entity.type
_entity.pdbx_description
1 polymer ?
#
loop_
_entity_poly.entity_id
_entity_poly.type
_entity_poly.pdbx_seq_one_letter_code
_entity_poly.pdbx_strand_id
1 'polypeptide(L)' 'MTREDFYRKVAEVLEVESVTDGTRFRELEGWCSLQAFGLLVLLENELGVRMDIETFQTVETVGELYGQD' A
#
# COMPACT_ATOMS: atom_id res chain seq x y z
N MET A 1 -14.24 4.56 -2.82
CA MET A 1 -13.23 4.92 -1.81
C MET A 1 -12.39 6.10 -2.29
N THR A 2 -12.19 7.08 -1.44
CA THR A 2 -11.35 8.22 -1.80
C THR A 2 -9.88 7.89 -1.56
N ARG A 3 -9.00 8.69 -2.18
CA ARG A 3 -7.56 8.53 -1.95
C ARG A 3 -7.23 8.67 -0.47
N GLU A 4 -7.84 9.65 0.20
CA GLU A 4 -7.59 9.87 1.62
C GLU A 4 -7.98 8.67 2.46
N ASP A 5 -9.11 8.05 2.16
CA ASP A 5 -9.55 6.86 2.88
C ASP A 5 -8.59 5.71 2.66
N PHE A 6 -8.14 5.52 1.43
CA PHE A 6 -7.20 4.47 1.11
C PHE A 6 -5.87 4.70 1.83
N TYR A 7 -5.38 5.94 1.83
CA TYR A 7 -4.12 6.27 2.48
C TYR A 7 -4.20 6.05 3.99
N ARG A 8 -5.36 6.34 4.58
CA ARG A 8 -5.54 6.08 6.00
C ARG A 8 -5.41 4.60 6.31
N LYS A 9 -5.99 3.77 5.47
CA LYS A 9 -5.92 2.32 5.65
C LYS A 9 -4.51 1.79 5.41
N VAL A 10 -3.82 2.34 4.44
CA VAL A 10 -2.42 1.99 4.20
C VAL A 10 -1.59 2.32 5.43
N ALA A 11 -1.79 3.50 6.01
CA ALA A 11 -1.06 3.90 7.21
C ALA A 11 -1.30 2.92 8.35
N GLU A 12 -2.53 2.43 8.49
CA GLU A 12 -2.85 1.44 9.52
C GLU A 12 -2.10 0.14 9.30
N VAL A 13 -2.04 -0.33 8.05
CA VAL A 13 -1.30 -1.55 7.73
C VAL A 13 0.18 -1.38 8.02
N LEU A 14 0.73 -0.23 7.68
CA LEU A 14 2.15 0.05 7.85
C LEU A 14 2.48 0.48 9.28
N GLU A 15 1.47 0.68 10.12
CA GLU A 15 1.62 1.10 11.51
C GLU A 15 2.37 2.42 11.63
N VAL A 16 2.03 3.35 10.73
CA VAL A 16 2.57 4.70 10.77
C VAL A 16 1.42 5.69 10.93
N GLU A 17 1.75 6.92 11.29
CA GLU A 17 0.74 7.93 11.54
C GLU A 17 0.02 8.35 10.28
N SER A 18 0.75 8.52 9.19
CA SER A 18 0.16 8.92 7.92
C SER A 18 1.11 8.57 6.78
N VAL A 19 0.56 8.59 5.56
CA VAL A 19 1.35 8.38 4.34
C VAL A 19 0.97 9.44 3.32
N THR A 20 1.84 9.64 2.34
CA THR A 20 1.60 10.56 1.22
C THR A 20 1.85 9.81 -0.08
N ASP A 21 1.58 10.48 -1.21
CA ASP A 21 1.83 9.89 -2.54
C ASP A 21 3.28 9.40 -2.67
N GLY A 22 4.22 10.17 -2.12
CA GLY A 22 5.63 9.86 -2.27
C GLY A 22 6.20 8.91 -1.22
N THR A 23 5.39 8.44 -0.29
CA THR A 23 5.87 7.53 0.76
C THR A 23 6.39 6.24 0.14
N ARG A 24 7.67 5.95 0.36
CA ARG A 24 8.29 4.71 -0.09
C ARG A 24 8.13 3.66 1.00
N PHE A 25 7.10 2.86 0.86
CA PHE A 25 6.66 2.00 1.96
C PHE A 25 7.67 0.90 2.33
N ARG A 26 8.47 0.44 1.35
CA ARG A 26 9.47 -0.57 1.66
C ARG A 26 10.65 -0.03 2.46
N GLU A 27 10.84 1.29 2.45
CA GLU A 27 11.94 1.92 3.18
C GLU A 27 11.57 2.30 4.59
N LEU A 28 10.32 2.10 4.97
CA LEU A 28 9.88 2.42 6.32
C LEU A 28 10.47 1.43 7.33
N GLU A 29 10.82 1.96 8.49
CA GLU A 29 11.25 1.13 9.59
C GLU A 29 10.11 0.20 9.97
N GLY A 30 10.41 -1.05 10.17
CA GLY A 30 9.38 -2.03 10.52
C GLY A 30 8.74 -2.71 9.32
N TRP A 31 9.15 -2.37 8.10
CA TRP A 31 8.64 -3.05 6.92
C TRP A 31 8.96 -4.54 6.97
N CYS A 32 7.98 -5.37 6.66
CA CYS A 32 8.15 -6.83 6.68
C CYS A 32 7.15 -7.48 5.73
N SER A 33 7.32 -8.79 5.54
CA SER A 33 6.47 -9.57 4.64
C SER A 33 5.01 -9.53 5.03
N LEU A 34 4.72 -9.47 6.32
CA LEU A 34 3.35 -9.41 6.79
C LEU A 34 2.68 -8.12 6.32
N GLN A 35 3.40 -7.02 6.34
CA GLN A 35 2.86 -5.75 5.86
C GLN A 35 2.68 -5.78 4.36
N ALA A 36 3.58 -6.41 3.63
CA ALA A 36 3.44 -6.56 2.18
C ALA A 36 2.14 -7.32 1.86
N PHE A 37 1.90 -8.41 2.56
CA PHE A 37 0.69 -9.18 2.38
C PHE A 37 -0.55 -8.33 2.71
N GLY A 38 -0.47 -7.56 3.80
CA GLY A 38 -1.56 -6.67 4.20
C GLY A 38 -1.91 -5.66 3.12
N LEU A 39 -0.90 -5.10 2.45
CA LEU A 39 -1.15 -4.15 1.36
C LEU A 39 -1.80 -4.83 0.17
N LEU A 40 -1.38 -6.05 -0.16
CA LEU A 40 -2.00 -6.79 -1.27
C LEU A 40 -3.47 -7.09 -0.99
N VAL A 41 -3.77 -7.49 0.24
CA VAL A 41 -5.15 -7.74 0.66
C VAL A 41 -5.96 -6.45 0.60
N LEU A 42 -5.39 -5.36 1.04
CA LEU A 42 -6.07 -4.06 1.02
C LEU A 42 -6.41 -3.63 -0.39
N LEU A 43 -5.47 -3.80 -1.33
CA LEU A 43 -5.71 -3.47 -2.73
C LEU A 43 -6.89 -4.27 -3.28
N GLU A 44 -6.93 -5.55 -3.01
CA GLU A 44 -8.00 -6.40 -3.49
C GLU A 44 -9.34 -6.02 -2.88
N ASN A 45 -9.38 -5.82 -1.57
CA ASN A 45 -10.63 -5.54 -0.87
C ASN A 45 -11.18 -4.15 -1.13
N GLU A 46 -10.32 -3.15 -1.25
CA GLU A 46 -10.78 -1.77 -1.35
C GLU A 46 -10.80 -1.23 -2.76
N LEU A 47 -9.90 -1.66 -3.62
CA LEU A 47 -9.82 -1.17 -4.99
C LEU A 47 -10.16 -2.24 -6.01
N GLY A 48 -10.37 -3.48 -5.59
CA GLY A 48 -10.65 -4.57 -6.51
C GLY A 48 -9.46 -4.95 -7.37
N VAL A 49 -8.26 -4.58 -6.97
CA VAL A 49 -7.05 -4.83 -7.73
C VAL A 49 -6.35 -6.09 -7.22
N ARG A 50 -6.17 -7.06 -8.10
CA ARG A 50 -5.42 -8.27 -7.79
C ARG A 50 -4.03 -8.12 -8.38
N MET A 51 -3.05 -7.98 -7.52
CA MET A 51 -1.67 -7.75 -7.96
C MET A 51 -0.82 -8.95 -7.56
N ASP A 52 -0.03 -9.45 -8.50
CA ASP A 52 0.88 -10.54 -8.16
C ASP A 52 2.15 -9.96 -7.52
N ILE A 53 2.96 -10.85 -6.95
CA ILE A 53 4.16 -10.45 -6.24
C ILE A 53 5.16 -9.74 -7.16
N GLU A 54 5.28 -10.22 -8.39
CA GLU A 54 6.23 -9.62 -9.33
C GLU A 54 5.86 -8.17 -9.63
N THR A 55 4.58 -7.91 -9.89
CA THR A 55 4.10 -6.56 -10.14
C THR A 55 4.26 -5.70 -8.91
N PHE A 56 3.94 -6.25 -7.74
CA PHE A 56 4.07 -5.51 -6.49
C PHE A 56 5.50 -5.05 -6.27
N GLN A 57 6.48 -5.85 -6.67
CA GLN A 57 7.88 -5.48 -6.49
C GLN A 57 8.31 -4.29 -7.34
N THR A 58 7.55 -3.96 -8.38
CA THR A 58 7.85 -2.79 -9.22
C THR A 58 7.24 -1.51 -8.67
N VAL A 59 6.31 -1.63 -7.73
CA VAL A 59 5.65 -0.47 -7.12
C VAL A 59 6.50 0.01 -5.96
N GLU A 60 6.80 1.30 -5.92
CA GLU A 60 7.68 1.84 -4.89
C GLU A 60 6.99 2.76 -3.90
N THR A 61 5.95 3.48 -4.33
CA THR A 61 5.32 4.48 -3.47
C THR A 61 3.85 4.17 -3.24
N VAL A 62 3.30 4.76 -2.19
CA VAL A 62 1.89 4.62 -1.88
C VAL A 62 1.02 5.19 -3.00
N GLY A 63 1.46 6.29 -3.61
CA GLY A 63 0.74 6.86 -4.76
C GLY A 63 0.63 5.89 -5.91
N GLU A 64 1.69 5.12 -6.16
CA GLU A 64 1.67 4.12 -7.22
C GLU A 64 0.70 2.97 -6.89
N LEU A 65 0.57 2.62 -5.61
CA LEU A 65 -0.41 1.61 -5.20
C LEU A 65 -1.82 2.04 -5.55
N TYR A 66 -2.16 3.27 -5.22
CA TYR A 66 -3.49 3.79 -5.52
C TYR A 66 -3.72 3.87 -7.03
N GLY A 67 -2.69 4.18 -7.77
CA GLY A 67 -2.77 4.31 -9.22
C GLY A 67 -2.98 3.01 -9.97
N GLN A 68 -2.91 1.87 -9.30
CA GLN A 68 -3.15 0.57 -9.95
C GLN A 68 -4.64 0.33 -10.23
N ASP A 69 -5.50 1.10 -9.62
CA ASP A 69 -6.95 0.94 -9.77
C ASP A 69 -7.42 1.21 -11.20
#